data_bb846433895b57607f01622dacdddec4
#
_entry.id   bb846433895b57607f01622dacdddec4
#
_cell.length_a   1.000
_cell.length_b   1.000
_cell.length_c   1.000
_cell.angle_alpha   90.00
_cell.angle_beta   90.00
_cell.angle_gamma   90.00
#
_symmetry.space_group_name_H-M   'P 1'
#
loop_
_entity.id
_entity.type
_entity.pdbx_description
1 polymer ?
#
loop_
_entity_poly.entity_id
_entity_poly.type
_entity_poly.pdbx_seq_one_letter_code
_entity_poly.pdbx_strand_id
1 'polypeptide(L)'
;GIDRLEMLPHRAEISMIFQDPFSSLNPRMTVQQIIEGPLRIHRPEMDRPALDAQVAQLLDRVGLQPKYAARYPHEFSGGQRQRIGIARSLATRPSLIIADEPVSALDVSVQAQVVNLMQELQAEFGLTYLFIAHDLSIVYHISDRIAVMYLGSLVEYGSAEQVYKNPKHPYSKALISAVPQPNPDRD
;
A
#
# COMPACT_ATOMS: atom_id res chain seq x y z
N GLY A 1 -16.20 -19.92 12.42
CA GLY A 1 -15.47 -19.09 11.43
C GLY A 1 -16.32 -18.93 10.19
N ILE A 2 -16.16 -17.85 9.46
CA ILE A 2 -16.86 -17.58 8.19
C ILE A 2 -16.38 -18.59 7.15
N ASP A 3 -17.30 -19.22 6.40
CA ASP A 3 -16.98 -20.17 5.32
C ASP A 3 -16.26 -19.48 4.16
N ARG A 4 -15.54 -20.28 3.35
CA ARG A 4 -14.78 -19.78 2.18
C ARG A 4 -15.68 -19.07 1.17
N LEU A 5 -16.90 -19.54 0.95
CA LEU A 5 -17.87 -18.94 0.03
C LEU A 5 -18.44 -17.61 0.58
N GLU A 6 -18.70 -17.56 1.89
CA GLU A 6 -19.15 -16.36 2.58
C GLU A 6 -18.07 -15.25 2.58
N MET A 7 -16.79 -15.64 2.54
CA MET A 7 -15.66 -14.69 2.47
C MET A 7 -15.42 -14.08 1.07
N LEU A 8 -15.95 -14.67 -0.01
CA LEU A 8 -15.67 -14.19 -1.36
C LEU A 8 -16.09 -12.74 -1.60
N PRO A 9 -17.29 -12.27 -1.19
CA PRO A 9 -17.66 -10.86 -1.32
C PRO A 9 -16.71 -9.94 -0.55
N HIS A 10 -16.35 -10.31 0.69
CA HIS A 10 -15.45 -9.52 1.52
C HIS A 10 -14.03 -9.45 0.97
N ARG A 11 -13.57 -10.46 0.23
CA ARG A 11 -12.27 -10.43 -0.44
C ARG A 11 -12.19 -9.46 -1.61
N ALA A 12 -13.33 -9.07 -2.18
CA ALA A 12 -13.36 -8.00 -3.17
C ALA A 12 -13.21 -6.61 -2.52
N GLU A 13 -13.70 -6.47 -1.28
CA GLU A 13 -13.68 -5.21 -0.51
C GLU A 13 -12.36 -4.96 0.22
N ILE A 14 -11.55 -6.01 0.43
CA ILE A 14 -10.27 -5.93 1.16
C ILE A 14 -9.15 -6.37 0.22
N SER A 15 -8.16 -5.52 0.05
CA SER A 15 -6.97 -5.83 -0.73
C SER A 15 -5.70 -5.65 0.08
N MET A 16 -4.57 -6.14 -0.44
CA MET A 16 -3.28 -6.08 0.25
C MET A 16 -2.17 -5.63 -0.68
N ILE A 17 -1.33 -4.72 -0.16
CA ILE A 17 -0.04 -4.35 -0.73
C ILE A 17 1.03 -4.99 0.14
N PHE A 18 1.91 -5.80 -0.48
CA PHE A 18 2.92 -6.58 0.22
C PHE A 18 4.24 -5.80 0.37
N GLN A 19 5.02 -6.16 1.38
CA GLN A 19 6.28 -5.55 1.76
C GLN A 19 7.33 -5.55 0.62
N ASP A 20 7.47 -6.66 -0.09
CA ASP A 20 8.48 -6.80 -1.13
C ASP A 20 7.84 -6.77 -2.53
N PRO A 21 8.08 -5.68 -3.29
CA PRO A 21 7.57 -5.57 -4.65
C PRO A 21 8.21 -6.59 -5.63
N PHE A 22 9.35 -7.20 -5.27
CA PHE A 22 10.00 -8.21 -6.10
C PHE A 22 9.32 -9.58 -5.96
N SER A 23 9.05 -10.01 -4.74
CA SER A 23 8.44 -11.33 -4.49
C SER A 23 6.92 -11.32 -4.67
N SER A 24 6.27 -10.16 -4.53
CA SER A 24 4.82 -10.03 -4.63
C SER A 24 4.26 -10.10 -6.06
N LEU A 25 5.10 -9.87 -7.07
CA LEU A 25 4.73 -9.92 -8.48
C LEU A 25 5.30 -11.19 -9.11
N ASN A 26 4.43 -12.02 -9.71
CA ASN A 26 4.90 -13.21 -10.40
C ASN A 26 5.77 -12.81 -11.61
N PRO A 27 7.08 -13.17 -11.66
CA PRO A 27 8.00 -12.72 -12.70
C PRO A 27 7.71 -13.32 -14.09
N ARG A 28 6.87 -14.37 -14.15
CA ARG A 28 6.45 -15.03 -15.39
C ARG A 28 5.18 -14.45 -16.00
N MET A 29 4.54 -13.49 -15.31
CA MET A 29 3.33 -12.81 -15.77
C MET A 29 3.66 -11.42 -16.27
N THR A 30 2.98 -10.97 -17.30
CA THR A 30 3.02 -9.56 -17.72
C THR A 30 2.29 -8.68 -16.70
N VAL A 31 2.57 -7.37 -16.72
CA VAL A 31 1.86 -6.38 -15.90
C VAL A 31 0.35 -6.46 -16.11
N GLN A 32 -0.09 -6.62 -17.37
CA GLN A 32 -1.49 -6.87 -17.72
C GLN A 32 -2.07 -8.04 -16.92
N GLN A 33 -1.42 -9.20 -16.97
CA GLN A 33 -1.89 -10.41 -16.29
C GLN A 33 -1.91 -10.27 -14.78
N ILE A 34 -0.95 -9.54 -14.20
CA ILE A 34 -0.88 -9.29 -12.76
C ILE A 34 -2.05 -8.42 -12.28
N ILE A 35 -2.36 -7.33 -13.01
CA ILE A 35 -3.42 -6.39 -12.62
C ILE A 35 -4.81 -6.97 -12.93
N GLU A 36 -4.97 -7.68 -14.04
CA GLU A 36 -6.26 -8.30 -14.40
C GLU A 36 -6.61 -9.52 -13.54
N GLY A 37 -5.62 -10.14 -12.85
CA GLY A 37 -5.85 -11.32 -12.03
C GLY A 37 -7.03 -11.19 -11.04
N PRO A 38 -7.05 -10.17 -10.16
CA PRO A 38 -8.18 -9.91 -9.29
C PRO A 38 -9.50 -9.65 -10.04
N LEU A 39 -9.44 -8.93 -11.17
CA LEU A 39 -10.62 -8.66 -12.00
C LEU A 39 -11.25 -9.93 -12.55
N ARG A 40 -10.44 -10.87 -13.07
CA ARG A 40 -10.92 -12.16 -13.58
C ARG A 40 -11.60 -13.02 -12.52
N ILE A 41 -11.20 -12.88 -11.25
CA ILE A 41 -11.81 -13.62 -10.14
C ILE A 41 -13.12 -12.99 -9.70
N HIS A 42 -13.16 -11.65 -9.56
CA HIS A 42 -14.29 -10.93 -8.97
C HIS A 42 -15.25 -10.30 -9.98
N ARG A 43 -14.85 -10.24 -11.27
CA ARG A 43 -15.61 -9.69 -12.39
C ARG A 43 -15.50 -10.60 -13.62
N PRO A 44 -15.89 -11.89 -13.51
CA PRO A 44 -15.73 -12.87 -14.59
C PRO A 44 -16.52 -12.52 -15.86
N GLU A 45 -17.50 -11.63 -15.74
CA GLU A 45 -18.31 -11.11 -16.85
C GLU A 45 -17.56 -10.12 -17.77
N MET A 46 -16.41 -9.59 -17.33
CA MET A 46 -15.66 -8.63 -18.14
C MET A 46 -15.04 -9.28 -19.36
N ASP A 47 -15.33 -8.74 -20.54
CA ASP A 47 -14.71 -9.14 -21.79
C ASP A 47 -13.28 -8.59 -21.94
N ARG A 48 -12.56 -9.03 -22.96
CA ARG A 48 -11.15 -8.62 -23.16
C ARG A 48 -10.99 -7.10 -23.33
N PRO A 49 -11.80 -6.41 -24.16
CA PRO A 49 -11.69 -4.95 -24.29
C PRO A 49 -11.90 -4.20 -22.98
N ALA A 50 -12.85 -4.62 -22.15
CA ALA A 50 -13.12 -4.01 -20.85
C ALA A 50 -11.95 -4.22 -19.87
N LEU A 51 -11.36 -5.42 -19.84
CA LEU A 51 -10.14 -5.71 -19.05
C LEU A 51 -8.97 -4.85 -19.48
N ASP A 52 -8.71 -4.72 -20.78
CA ASP A 52 -7.62 -3.91 -21.31
C ASP A 52 -7.80 -2.42 -20.96
N ALA A 53 -9.00 -1.90 -21.10
CA ALA A 53 -9.34 -0.52 -20.71
C ALA A 53 -9.15 -0.29 -19.20
N GLN A 54 -9.61 -1.22 -18.37
CA GLN A 54 -9.49 -1.12 -16.91
C GLN A 54 -8.02 -1.17 -16.46
N VAL A 55 -7.20 -2.07 -17.04
CA VAL A 55 -5.76 -2.13 -16.72
C VAL A 55 -5.05 -0.87 -17.18
N ALA A 56 -5.36 -0.34 -18.36
CA ALA A 56 -4.78 0.90 -18.85
C ALA A 56 -5.10 2.08 -17.92
N GLN A 57 -6.33 2.17 -17.45
CA GLN A 57 -6.76 3.19 -16.48
C GLN A 57 -6.03 3.05 -15.14
N LEU A 58 -5.89 1.83 -14.62
CA LEU A 58 -5.19 1.59 -13.35
C LEU A 58 -3.71 1.94 -13.44
N LEU A 59 -3.06 1.63 -14.56
CA LEU A 59 -1.66 2.02 -14.80
C LEU A 59 -1.51 3.54 -14.82
N ASP A 60 -2.37 4.24 -15.52
CA ASP A 60 -2.37 5.70 -15.58
C ASP A 60 -2.53 6.31 -14.18
N ARG A 61 -3.46 5.80 -13.36
CA ARG A 61 -3.71 6.25 -11.98
C ARG A 61 -2.49 6.14 -11.06
N VAL A 62 -1.63 5.15 -11.28
CA VAL A 62 -0.38 5.01 -10.51
C VAL A 62 0.83 5.68 -11.20
N GLY A 63 0.60 6.49 -12.24
CA GLY A 63 1.64 7.23 -12.96
C GLY A 63 2.53 6.35 -13.85
N LEU A 64 1.99 5.22 -14.36
CA LEU A 64 2.65 4.35 -15.31
C LEU A 64 1.95 4.41 -16.67
N GLN A 65 2.75 4.39 -17.74
CA GLN A 65 2.19 4.44 -19.10
C GLN A 65 1.43 3.15 -19.43
N PRO A 66 0.21 3.22 -20.03
CA PRO A 66 -0.57 2.03 -20.40
C PRO A 66 0.18 1.03 -21.30
N LYS A 67 1.08 1.51 -22.15
CA LYS A 67 1.93 0.64 -23.01
C LYS A 67 2.81 -0.34 -22.22
N TYR A 68 3.01 -0.12 -20.92
CA TYR A 68 3.79 -1.00 -20.06
C TYR A 68 3.04 -2.29 -19.67
N ALA A 69 1.75 -2.39 -19.99
CA ALA A 69 0.93 -3.57 -19.72
C ALA A 69 1.53 -4.89 -20.29
N ALA A 70 2.21 -4.83 -21.43
CA ALA A 70 2.83 -6.00 -22.06
C ALA A 70 4.19 -6.40 -21.48
N ARG A 71 4.78 -5.59 -20.61
CA ARG A 71 6.09 -5.82 -20.00
C ARG A 71 6.03 -6.76 -18.81
N TYR A 72 7.21 -7.30 -18.46
CA TYR A 72 7.38 -8.15 -17.28
C TYR A 72 7.95 -7.38 -16.08
N PRO A 73 7.72 -7.83 -14.84
CA PRO A 73 8.19 -7.15 -13.63
C PRO A 73 9.69 -6.83 -13.61
N HIS A 74 10.54 -7.72 -14.15
CA HIS A 74 12.00 -7.52 -14.15
C HIS A 74 12.47 -6.33 -15.01
N GLU A 75 11.61 -5.78 -15.87
CA GLU A 75 11.91 -4.61 -16.71
C GLU A 75 11.67 -3.27 -15.98
N PHE A 76 11.28 -3.30 -14.70
CA PHE A 76 10.89 -2.12 -13.92
C PHE A 76 11.79 -1.90 -12.71
N SER A 77 11.93 -0.62 -12.30
CA SER A 77 12.56 -0.26 -11.03
C SER A 77 11.71 -0.71 -9.82
N GLY A 78 12.30 -0.73 -8.62
CA GLY A 78 11.59 -1.06 -7.38
C GLY A 78 10.33 -0.22 -7.17
N GLY A 79 10.43 1.10 -7.31
CA GLY A 79 9.28 2.00 -7.19
C GLY A 79 8.19 1.79 -8.25
N GLN A 80 8.58 1.47 -9.48
CA GLN A 80 7.62 1.12 -10.54
C GLN A 80 6.90 -0.21 -10.24
N ARG A 81 7.61 -1.21 -9.72
CA ARG A 81 7.00 -2.48 -9.29
C ARG A 81 6.03 -2.26 -8.14
N GLN A 82 6.38 -1.38 -7.18
CA GLN A 82 5.46 -1.03 -6.10
C GLN A 82 4.18 -0.38 -6.65
N ARG A 83 4.29 0.52 -7.61
CA ARG A 83 3.14 1.12 -8.30
C ARG A 83 2.27 0.08 -9.02
N ILE A 84 2.87 -0.95 -9.63
CA ILE A 84 2.14 -2.09 -10.22
C ILE A 84 1.39 -2.88 -9.12
N GLY A 85 2.03 -3.11 -7.98
CA GLY A 85 1.39 -3.74 -6.81
C GLY A 85 0.20 -2.94 -6.28
N ILE A 86 0.32 -1.60 -6.22
CA ILE A 86 -0.77 -0.69 -5.87
C ILE A 86 -1.89 -0.76 -6.92
N ALA A 87 -1.58 -0.70 -8.22
CA ALA A 87 -2.57 -0.84 -9.29
C ALA A 87 -3.35 -2.15 -9.20
N ARG A 88 -2.66 -3.26 -8.91
CA ARG A 88 -3.29 -4.57 -8.66
C ARG A 88 -4.23 -4.53 -7.47
N SER A 89 -3.84 -3.88 -6.37
CA SER A 89 -4.66 -3.78 -5.16
C SER A 89 -5.94 -2.97 -5.38
N LEU A 90 -5.93 -2.00 -6.29
CA LEU A 90 -7.07 -1.16 -6.66
C LEU A 90 -8.05 -1.83 -7.64
N ALA A 91 -7.65 -2.94 -8.26
CA ALA A 91 -8.41 -3.54 -9.37
C ALA A 91 -9.87 -3.88 -9.00
N THR A 92 -10.11 -4.39 -7.80
CA THR A 92 -11.44 -4.74 -7.30
C THR A 92 -12.23 -3.54 -6.75
N ARG A 93 -11.64 -2.34 -6.70
CA ARG A 93 -12.18 -1.16 -6.01
C ARG A 93 -12.49 -1.44 -4.55
N PRO A 94 -11.49 -1.86 -3.76
CA PRO A 94 -11.68 -2.21 -2.35
C PRO A 94 -12.05 -0.97 -1.52
N SER A 95 -12.70 -1.19 -0.38
CA SER A 95 -12.92 -0.16 0.64
C SER A 95 -11.76 -0.08 1.64
N LEU A 96 -11.04 -1.19 1.83
CA LEU A 96 -9.90 -1.31 2.73
C LEU A 96 -8.68 -1.89 2.00
N ILE A 97 -7.54 -1.23 2.14
CA ILE A 97 -6.24 -1.76 1.71
C ILE A 97 -5.32 -1.93 2.92
N ILE A 98 -4.85 -3.16 3.12
CA ILE A 98 -3.80 -3.45 4.10
C ILE A 98 -2.46 -3.24 3.40
N ALA A 99 -1.69 -2.26 3.83
CA ALA A 99 -0.37 -1.94 3.29
C ALA A 99 0.70 -2.41 4.29
N ASP A 100 1.30 -3.56 4.01
CA ASP A 100 2.30 -4.17 4.87
C ASP A 100 3.70 -3.72 4.41
N GLU A 101 4.29 -2.80 5.16
CA GLU A 101 5.59 -2.16 4.88
C GLU A 101 5.78 -1.73 3.41
N PRO A 102 4.82 -1.02 2.80
CA PRO A 102 4.74 -0.84 1.35
C PRO A 102 5.90 -0.04 0.74
N VAL A 103 6.75 0.56 1.55
CA VAL A 103 7.86 1.41 1.10
C VAL A 103 9.22 1.04 1.69
N SER A 104 9.29 0.04 2.57
CA SER A 104 10.52 -0.31 3.32
C SER A 104 11.71 -0.71 2.43
N ALA A 105 11.45 -1.30 1.26
CA ALA A 105 12.47 -1.75 0.31
C ALA A 105 12.84 -0.69 -0.75
N LEU A 106 12.39 0.57 -0.60
CA LEU A 106 12.59 1.63 -1.57
C LEU A 106 13.53 2.72 -1.03
N ASP A 107 14.21 3.42 -1.95
CA ASP A 107 15.00 4.61 -1.61
C ASP A 107 14.11 5.73 -1.05
N VAL A 108 14.64 6.57 -0.15
CA VAL A 108 13.89 7.62 0.56
C VAL A 108 13.09 8.54 -0.38
N SER A 109 13.68 8.94 -1.50
CA SER A 109 13.00 9.79 -2.50
C SER A 109 11.82 9.09 -3.17
N VAL A 110 11.95 7.78 -3.40
CA VAL A 110 10.89 6.95 -4.00
C VAL A 110 9.82 6.62 -2.97
N GLN A 111 10.20 6.42 -1.70
CA GLN A 111 9.24 6.25 -0.60
C GLN A 111 8.26 7.42 -0.53
N ALA A 112 8.77 8.67 -0.52
CA ALA A 112 7.93 9.86 -0.47
C ALA A 112 6.95 9.92 -1.65
N GLN A 113 7.40 9.58 -2.87
CA GLN A 113 6.54 9.55 -4.05
C GLN A 113 5.42 8.50 -3.94
N VAL A 114 5.72 7.32 -3.40
CA VAL A 114 4.73 6.25 -3.21
C VAL A 114 3.72 6.62 -2.11
N VAL A 115 4.18 7.21 -1.01
CA VAL A 115 3.30 7.67 0.08
C VAL A 115 2.34 8.76 -0.41
N ASN A 116 2.84 9.75 -1.15
CA ASN A 116 2.00 10.80 -1.74
C ASN A 116 0.97 10.20 -2.71
N LEU A 117 1.38 9.28 -3.59
CA LEU A 117 0.46 8.55 -4.47
C LEU A 117 -0.64 7.84 -3.67
N MET A 118 -0.30 7.17 -2.56
CA MET A 118 -1.29 6.49 -1.73
C MET A 118 -2.29 7.47 -1.10
N GLN A 119 -1.85 8.66 -0.67
CA GLN A 119 -2.72 9.71 -0.16
C GLN A 119 -3.65 10.29 -1.25
N GLU A 120 -3.13 10.52 -2.46
CA GLU A 120 -3.93 10.94 -3.61
C GLU A 120 -5.02 9.91 -3.94
N LEU A 121 -4.66 8.63 -4.00
CA LEU A 121 -5.61 7.54 -4.23
C LEU A 121 -6.62 7.38 -3.10
N GLN A 122 -6.21 7.62 -1.84
CA GLN A 122 -7.12 7.64 -0.70
C GLN A 122 -8.20 8.71 -0.86
N ALA A 123 -7.80 9.92 -1.20
CA ALA A 123 -8.72 11.04 -1.40
C ALA A 123 -9.65 10.81 -2.62
N GLU A 124 -9.11 10.29 -3.73
CA GLU A 124 -9.85 10.07 -4.96
C GLU A 124 -10.90 8.96 -4.82
N PHE A 125 -10.54 7.83 -4.20
CA PHE A 125 -11.37 6.63 -4.12
C PHE A 125 -12.09 6.44 -2.79
N GLY A 126 -11.85 7.31 -1.80
CA GLY A 126 -12.40 7.18 -0.45
C GLY A 126 -11.88 5.94 0.29
N LEU A 127 -10.61 5.56 0.07
CA LEU A 127 -10.02 4.36 0.62
C LEU A 127 -9.74 4.49 2.13
N THR A 128 -9.88 3.37 2.82
CA THR A 128 -9.29 3.20 4.15
C THR A 128 -7.99 2.41 4.04
N TYR A 129 -6.92 2.88 4.69
CA TYR A 129 -5.66 2.14 4.81
C TYR A 129 -5.46 1.60 6.22
N LEU A 130 -5.05 0.34 6.31
CA LEU A 130 -4.33 -0.19 7.45
C LEU A 130 -2.84 -0.22 7.07
N PHE A 131 -2.10 0.82 7.46
CA PHE A 131 -0.71 1.00 7.09
C PHE A 131 0.21 0.44 8.19
N ILE A 132 0.97 -0.61 7.87
CA ILE A 132 1.94 -1.23 8.77
C ILE A 132 3.32 -0.76 8.35
N ALA A 133 4.10 -0.16 9.26
CA ALA A 133 5.46 0.25 9.02
C ALA A 133 6.25 0.37 10.33
N HIS A 134 7.57 0.37 10.21
CA HIS A 134 8.49 0.62 11.30
C HIS A 134 9.03 2.06 11.31
N ASP A 135 8.87 2.82 10.22
CA ASP A 135 9.24 4.24 10.15
C ASP A 135 8.08 5.12 10.66
N LEU A 136 8.27 5.65 11.87
CA LEU A 136 7.27 6.49 12.53
C LEU A 136 7.04 7.83 11.83
N SER A 137 8.01 8.35 11.09
CA SER A 137 7.84 9.61 10.34
C SER A 137 6.83 9.44 9.22
N ILE A 138 6.93 8.33 8.48
CA ILE A 138 5.98 7.98 7.44
C ILE A 138 4.60 7.70 8.04
N VAL A 139 4.54 6.90 9.13
CA VAL A 139 3.30 6.57 9.83
C VAL A 139 2.59 7.83 10.30
N TYR A 140 3.30 8.78 10.92
CA TYR A 140 2.73 10.04 11.37
C TYR A 140 2.17 10.88 10.22
N HIS A 141 2.87 10.88 9.07
CA HIS A 141 2.49 11.67 7.91
C HIS A 141 1.23 11.16 7.19
N ILE A 142 1.04 9.83 7.14
CA ILE A 142 -0.07 9.22 6.36
C ILE A 142 -1.29 8.86 7.22
N SER A 143 -1.14 8.77 8.55
CA SER A 143 -2.16 8.17 9.42
C SER A 143 -2.96 9.19 10.20
N ASP A 144 -4.28 9.02 10.31
CA ASP A 144 -5.14 9.75 11.26
C ASP A 144 -5.00 9.18 12.67
N ARG A 145 -4.82 7.86 12.79
CA ARG A 145 -4.72 7.13 14.06
C ARG A 145 -3.55 6.15 14.02
N ILE A 146 -2.89 6.01 15.16
CA ILE A 146 -1.73 5.11 15.32
C ILE A 146 -2.03 4.07 16.40
N ALA A 147 -1.70 2.84 16.08
CA ALA A 147 -1.71 1.71 16.99
C ALA A 147 -0.26 1.21 17.17
N VAL A 148 0.28 1.24 18.39
CA VAL A 148 1.62 0.76 18.70
C VAL A 148 1.54 -0.65 19.23
N MET A 149 2.26 -1.58 18.60
CA MET A 149 2.36 -2.97 19.03
C MET A 149 3.75 -3.25 19.62
N TYR A 150 3.77 -3.99 20.73
CA TYR A 150 5.00 -4.46 21.38
C TYR A 150 4.81 -5.90 21.85
N LEU A 151 5.74 -6.78 21.49
CA LEU A 151 5.70 -8.23 21.83
C LEU A 151 4.33 -8.88 21.53
N GLY A 152 3.74 -8.55 20.37
CA GLY A 152 2.46 -9.11 19.92
C GLY A 152 1.21 -8.52 20.61
N SER A 153 1.37 -7.52 21.47
CA SER A 153 0.27 -6.84 22.17
C SER A 153 0.13 -5.39 21.72
N LEU A 154 -1.10 -4.91 21.61
CA LEU A 154 -1.39 -3.50 21.41
C LEU A 154 -1.17 -2.76 22.72
N VAL A 155 -0.18 -1.86 22.77
CA VAL A 155 0.24 -1.17 24.00
C VAL A 155 -0.19 0.29 24.03
N GLU A 156 -0.44 0.90 22.90
CA GLU A 156 -0.93 2.27 22.80
C GLU A 156 -1.78 2.47 21.55
N TYR A 157 -2.85 3.27 21.63
CA TYR A 157 -3.72 3.61 20.53
C TYR A 157 -4.31 5.00 20.70
N GLY A 158 -4.28 5.81 19.65
CA GLY A 158 -4.80 7.18 19.72
C GLY A 158 -4.76 7.88 18.37
N SER A 159 -5.05 9.19 18.35
CA SER A 159 -4.79 10.00 17.17
C SER A 159 -3.28 10.05 16.89
N ALA A 160 -2.90 10.22 15.63
CA ALA A 160 -1.50 10.33 15.25
C ALA A 160 -0.79 11.41 16.05
N GLU A 161 -1.43 12.55 16.22
CA GLU A 161 -0.89 13.66 17.01
C GLU A 161 -0.66 13.30 18.49
N GLN A 162 -1.64 12.63 19.13
CA GLN A 162 -1.52 12.21 20.53
C GLN A 162 -0.38 11.23 20.73
N VAL A 163 -0.32 10.17 19.90
CA VAL A 163 0.70 9.13 20.05
C VAL A 163 2.09 9.67 19.73
N TYR A 164 2.22 10.55 18.73
CA TYR A 164 3.51 11.09 18.31
C TYR A 164 4.03 12.19 19.25
N LYS A 165 3.17 13.16 19.64
CA LYS A 165 3.61 14.31 20.47
C LYS A 165 3.56 14.03 21.97
N ASN A 166 2.71 13.11 22.44
CA ASN A 166 2.52 12.83 23.88
C ASN A 166 2.33 11.33 24.16
N PRO A 167 3.31 10.48 23.76
CA PRO A 167 3.25 9.05 23.98
C PRO A 167 3.16 8.72 25.47
N LYS A 168 2.32 7.76 25.83
CA LYS A 168 2.11 7.33 27.22
C LYS A 168 2.94 6.11 27.57
N HIS A 169 2.94 5.10 26.67
CA HIS A 169 3.65 3.86 26.92
C HIS A 169 5.17 4.04 26.81
N PRO A 170 5.99 3.44 27.70
CA PRO A 170 7.45 3.55 27.65
C PRO A 170 8.05 3.14 26.31
N TYR A 171 7.54 2.10 25.68
CA TYR A 171 7.99 1.65 24.36
C TYR A 171 7.71 2.70 23.27
N SER A 172 6.51 3.30 23.27
CA SER A 172 6.18 4.38 22.32
C SER A 172 7.11 5.58 22.47
N LYS A 173 7.43 5.95 23.73
CA LYS A 173 8.40 7.01 24.03
C LYS A 173 9.78 6.70 23.45
N ALA A 174 10.24 5.46 23.66
CA ALA A 174 11.54 5.01 23.13
C ALA A 174 11.56 5.02 21.60
N LEU A 175 10.51 4.53 20.95
CA LEU A 175 10.38 4.54 19.49
C LEU A 175 10.45 5.96 18.91
N ILE A 176 9.69 6.89 19.49
CA ILE A 176 9.62 8.27 19.00
C ILE A 176 10.91 9.02 19.26
N SER A 177 11.58 8.78 20.40
CA SER A 177 12.88 9.40 20.70
C SER A 177 14.01 8.93 19.77
N ALA A 178 13.85 7.77 19.14
CA ALA A 178 14.80 7.25 18.16
C ALA A 178 14.63 7.84 16.74
N VAL A 179 13.54 8.57 16.48
CA VAL A 179 13.33 9.24 15.19
C VAL A 179 14.31 10.41 15.09
N PRO A 180 15.19 10.47 14.06
CA PRO A 180 16.08 11.58 13.85
C PRO A 180 15.28 12.87 13.65
N GLN A 181 15.39 13.80 14.59
CA GLN A 181 14.84 15.15 14.38
C GLN A 181 15.86 15.94 13.55
N PRO A 182 15.45 16.58 12.45
CA PRO A 182 16.30 17.53 11.76
C PRO A 182 16.62 18.66 12.76
N ASN A 183 17.83 18.66 13.28
CA ASN A 183 18.30 19.77 14.12
C ASN A 183 19.04 20.73 13.20
N PRO A 184 18.49 21.93 12.90
CA PRO A 184 19.15 22.90 12.06
C PRO A 184 20.44 23.48 12.68
N ASP A 185 20.73 23.22 13.97
CA ASP A 185 21.87 23.76 14.71
C ASP A 185 23.02 22.74 14.90
N ARG A 186 23.00 21.60 14.21
CA ARG A 186 24.15 20.67 14.15
C ARG A 186 24.76 20.72 12.75
N ASP A 187 25.70 21.64 12.58
CA ASP A 187 26.77 21.55 11.60
C ASP A 187 27.77 20.43 11.97
#